data_af00a805965af637d637a8f4965b5950
#
_entry.id   af00a805965af637d637a8f4965b5950
#
_cell.length_a   1.000
_cell.length_b   1.000
_cell.length_c   1.000
_cell.angle_alpha   90.00
_cell.angle_beta   90.00
_cell.angle_gamma   90.00
#
_symmetry.space_group_name_H-M   'P 1'
#
loop_
_entity.id
_entity.type
_entity.pdbx_description
1 polymer ?
#
loop_
_entity_poly.entity_id
_entity_poly.type
_entity_poly.pdbx_seq_one_letter_code
_entity_poly.pdbx_strand_id
1 'polypeptide(L)'
;MDTAKKPEIKLNKSGRIRFTAGFFVCAILWMTGLAIVSAVLLPQHLRDIAGEAASTTIFGYVNAATAIASLVANLLFGNLSDRTRSRFGRRTPWIFWGAILAVVTLFLIGIVDNAWLIVIIYCVCMFGLNMMLAPVIATLSDRVPDDMRATMSAFNSAGTTVGSSLGTLIGAKFITIQIPGFATAGILMGLAGIATIVVWPREKSSKDLPPV
;
A
#
# COMPACT_ATOMS: atom_id res chain seq x y z
N MET A 1 19.89 7.23 34.42
CA MET A 1 18.99 6.62 33.42
C MET A 1 19.87 6.22 32.22
N ASP A 2 20.27 4.96 32.23
CA ASP A 2 21.17 4.42 31.18
C ASP A 2 20.36 4.22 29.92
N THR A 3 20.52 5.12 28.94
CA THR A 3 19.88 4.98 27.64
C THR A 3 20.60 3.88 26.89
N ALA A 4 20.12 2.66 27.01
CA ALA A 4 20.61 1.51 26.26
C ALA A 4 20.68 1.88 24.76
N LYS A 5 21.89 2.13 24.27
CA LYS A 5 22.18 2.53 22.89
C LYS A 5 21.65 1.44 21.97
N LYS A 6 20.61 1.79 21.19
CA LYS A 6 20.00 0.87 20.20
C LYS A 6 21.12 0.29 19.33
N PRO A 7 21.18 -1.03 19.09
CA PRO A 7 22.25 -1.63 18.31
C PRO A 7 22.33 -0.98 16.94
N GLU A 8 23.54 -0.55 16.57
CA GLU A 8 23.79 0.11 15.29
C GLU A 8 23.53 -0.86 14.14
N ILE A 9 22.54 -0.53 13.31
CA ILE A 9 22.20 -1.34 12.14
C ILE A 9 23.23 -1.09 11.06
N LYS A 10 24.06 -2.10 10.73
CA LYS A 10 25.04 -2.02 9.64
C LYS A 10 24.52 -2.76 8.41
N LEU A 11 24.34 -2.04 7.31
CA LEU A 11 24.01 -2.59 6.01
C LEU A 11 25.26 -2.56 5.10
N ASN A 12 25.50 -3.66 4.41
CA ASN A 12 26.46 -3.69 3.33
C ASN A 12 25.96 -2.89 2.11
N LYS A 13 26.85 -2.57 1.15
CA LYS A 13 26.51 -1.79 -0.04
C LYS A 13 25.32 -2.38 -0.82
N SER A 14 25.27 -3.70 -0.98
CA SER A 14 24.17 -4.39 -1.64
C SER A 14 22.84 -4.22 -0.89
N GLY A 15 22.83 -4.33 0.44
CA GLY A 15 21.64 -4.12 1.25
C GLY A 15 21.10 -2.69 1.15
N ARG A 16 22.00 -1.70 1.12
CA ARG A 16 21.64 -0.28 0.92
C ARG A 16 20.92 -0.07 -0.41
N ILE A 17 21.48 -0.58 -1.51
CA ILE A 17 20.89 -0.47 -2.85
C ILE A 17 19.53 -1.18 -2.90
N ARG A 18 19.42 -2.39 -2.35
CA ARG A 18 18.18 -3.18 -2.35
C ARG A 18 17.06 -2.50 -1.57
N PHE A 19 17.34 -1.89 -0.42
CA PHE A 19 16.32 -1.13 0.32
C PHE A 19 15.89 0.12 -0.44
N THR A 20 16.83 0.91 -0.96
CA THR A 20 16.51 2.14 -1.72
C THR A 20 15.67 1.80 -2.96
N ALA A 21 16.11 0.84 -3.76
CA ALA A 21 15.38 0.39 -4.95
C ALA A 21 14.00 -0.19 -4.58
N GLY A 22 13.92 -0.98 -3.52
CA GLY A 22 12.68 -1.56 -3.06
C GLY A 22 11.65 -0.52 -2.60
N PHE A 23 12.06 0.49 -1.84
CA PHE A 23 11.17 1.60 -1.46
C PHE A 23 10.69 2.38 -2.68
N PHE A 24 11.59 2.69 -3.62
CA PHE A 24 11.25 3.43 -4.83
C PHE A 24 10.27 2.65 -5.73
N VAL A 25 10.59 1.40 -6.05
CA VAL A 25 9.75 0.54 -6.91
C VAL A 25 8.41 0.25 -6.25
N CYS A 26 8.40 -0.09 -4.96
CA CYS A 26 7.17 -0.27 -4.21
C CYS A 26 6.28 0.98 -4.29
N ALA A 27 6.87 2.15 -4.03
CA ALA A 27 6.16 3.42 -4.05
C ALA A 27 5.55 3.74 -5.43
N ILE A 28 6.30 3.53 -6.51
CA ILE A 28 5.77 3.70 -7.87
C ILE A 28 4.58 2.77 -8.10
N LEU A 29 4.72 1.49 -7.82
CA LEU A 29 3.72 0.48 -8.16
C LEU A 29 2.41 0.69 -7.41
N TRP A 30 2.46 0.82 -6.06
CA TRP A 30 1.23 0.99 -5.29
C TRP A 30 0.54 2.32 -5.56
N MET A 31 1.34 3.39 -5.73
CA MET A 31 0.78 4.72 -6.00
C MET A 31 0.21 4.83 -7.41
N THR A 32 0.82 4.17 -8.41
CA THR A 32 0.26 4.06 -9.76
C THR A 32 -1.10 3.37 -9.71
N GLY A 33 -1.20 2.21 -9.03
CA GLY A 33 -2.47 1.51 -8.86
C GLY A 33 -3.51 2.35 -8.15
N LEU A 34 -3.14 3.01 -7.04
CA LEU A 34 -4.05 3.89 -6.32
C LEU A 34 -4.53 5.06 -7.17
N ALA A 35 -3.66 5.72 -7.93
CA ALA A 35 -4.01 6.88 -8.73
C ALA A 35 -4.91 6.53 -9.93
N ILE A 36 -4.70 5.36 -10.56
CA ILE A 36 -5.64 4.83 -11.58
C ILE A 36 -7.06 4.82 -11.02
N VAL A 37 -7.22 4.31 -9.81
CA VAL A 37 -8.54 4.16 -9.18
C VAL A 37 -9.05 5.48 -8.63
N SER A 38 -8.34 6.08 -7.68
CA SER A 38 -8.85 7.21 -6.90
C SER A 38 -9.00 8.49 -7.71
N ALA A 39 -8.11 8.74 -8.68
CA ALA A 39 -8.14 9.97 -9.45
C ALA A 39 -9.00 9.87 -10.72
N VAL A 40 -9.20 8.66 -11.27
CA VAL A 40 -9.82 8.48 -12.59
C VAL A 40 -11.01 7.51 -12.56
N LEU A 41 -10.77 6.24 -12.27
CA LEU A 41 -11.80 5.22 -12.49
C LEU A 41 -12.94 5.27 -11.48
N LEU A 42 -12.64 5.45 -10.20
CA LEU A 42 -13.68 5.44 -9.16
C LEU A 42 -14.67 6.61 -9.30
N PRO A 43 -14.23 7.87 -9.51
CA PRO A 43 -15.15 8.96 -9.79
C PRO A 43 -15.99 8.71 -11.04
N GLN A 44 -15.38 8.19 -12.10
CA GLN A 44 -16.10 7.88 -13.35
C GLN A 44 -17.10 6.76 -13.15
N HIS A 45 -16.72 5.66 -12.52
CA HIS A 45 -17.59 4.52 -12.26
C HIS A 45 -18.80 4.88 -11.40
N LEU A 46 -18.60 5.69 -10.36
CA LEU A 46 -19.71 6.22 -9.55
C LEU A 46 -20.61 7.15 -10.35
N ARG A 47 -20.07 7.93 -11.29
CA ARG A 47 -20.86 8.80 -12.16
C ARG A 47 -21.73 7.99 -13.10
N ASP A 48 -21.21 6.92 -13.67
CA ASP A 48 -21.93 6.04 -14.58
C ASP A 48 -23.08 5.29 -13.88
N ILE A 49 -22.90 4.91 -12.60
CA ILE A 49 -23.89 4.16 -11.83
C ILE A 49 -24.95 5.08 -11.19
N ALA A 50 -24.52 6.17 -10.56
CA ALA A 50 -25.39 7.01 -9.73
C ALA A 50 -25.81 8.33 -10.39
N GLY A 51 -25.24 8.65 -11.55
CA GLY A 51 -25.44 9.92 -12.23
C GLY A 51 -24.58 11.05 -11.64
N GLU A 52 -24.47 12.16 -12.35
CA GLU A 52 -23.54 13.23 -12.03
C GLU A 52 -23.82 13.91 -10.67
N ALA A 53 -25.09 14.18 -10.37
CA ALA A 53 -25.48 14.86 -9.13
C ALA A 53 -25.20 14.03 -7.86
N ALA A 54 -25.52 12.74 -7.89
CA ALA A 54 -25.36 11.87 -6.72
C ALA A 54 -23.89 11.39 -6.56
N SER A 55 -23.17 11.17 -7.65
CA SER A 55 -21.80 10.67 -7.62
C SER A 55 -20.83 11.54 -6.83
N THR A 56 -20.96 12.87 -6.92
CA THR A 56 -20.12 13.81 -6.17
C THR A 56 -20.30 13.65 -4.66
N THR A 57 -21.55 13.52 -4.20
CA THR A 57 -21.86 13.31 -2.79
C THR A 57 -21.35 11.95 -2.31
N ILE A 58 -21.59 10.89 -3.10
CA ILE A 58 -21.13 9.54 -2.77
C ILE A 58 -19.60 9.49 -2.72
N PHE A 59 -18.92 10.15 -3.66
CA PHE A 59 -17.46 10.24 -3.64
C PHE A 59 -16.92 10.98 -2.41
N GLY A 60 -17.65 11.98 -1.91
CA GLY A 60 -17.36 12.61 -0.62
C GLY A 60 -17.43 11.61 0.54
N TYR A 61 -18.48 10.78 0.59
CA TYR A 61 -18.60 9.70 1.59
C TYR A 61 -17.49 8.65 1.45
N VAL A 62 -17.13 8.27 0.22
CA VAL A 62 -15.99 7.38 -0.04
C VAL A 62 -14.72 7.94 0.59
N ASN A 63 -14.38 9.21 0.33
CA ASN A 63 -13.17 9.82 0.86
C ASN A 63 -13.18 9.89 2.39
N ALA A 64 -14.29 10.26 3.01
CA ALA A 64 -14.41 10.32 4.46
C ALA A 64 -14.28 8.93 5.11
N ALA A 65 -15.02 7.94 4.59
CA ALA A 65 -15.02 6.58 5.12
C ALA A 65 -13.65 5.90 4.96
N THR A 66 -13.01 6.07 3.81
CA THR A 66 -11.68 5.49 3.55
C THR A 66 -10.57 6.16 4.35
N ALA A 67 -10.68 7.46 4.66
CA ALA A 67 -9.75 8.12 5.57
C ALA A 67 -9.79 7.51 6.97
N ILE A 68 -10.99 7.25 7.50
CA ILE A 68 -11.19 6.58 8.79
C ILE A 68 -10.67 5.13 8.73
N ALA A 69 -11.04 4.37 7.69
CA ALA A 69 -10.57 3.00 7.50
C ALA A 69 -9.03 2.92 7.42
N SER A 70 -8.40 3.85 6.72
CA SER A 70 -6.95 3.95 6.60
C SER A 70 -6.27 4.26 7.93
N LEU A 71 -6.82 5.19 8.71
CA LEU A 71 -6.30 5.54 10.03
C LEU A 71 -6.34 4.32 10.97
N VAL A 72 -7.50 3.67 11.06
CA VAL A 72 -7.70 2.47 11.88
C VAL A 72 -6.75 1.35 11.42
N ALA A 73 -6.65 1.09 10.13
CA ALA A 73 -5.80 0.06 9.58
C ALA A 73 -4.31 0.32 9.89
N ASN A 74 -3.83 1.56 9.75
CA ASN A 74 -2.44 1.92 10.07
C ASN A 74 -2.11 1.64 11.54
N LEU A 75 -2.99 2.05 12.48
CA LEU A 75 -2.79 1.82 13.90
C LEU A 75 -2.82 0.32 14.24
N LEU A 76 -3.78 -0.42 13.68
CA LEU A 76 -3.93 -1.85 13.91
C LEU A 76 -2.72 -2.63 13.37
N PHE A 77 -2.40 -2.47 12.08
CA PHE A 77 -1.38 -3.28 11.43
C PHE A 77 0.05 -2.85 11.76
N GLY A 78 0.26 -1.59 12.15
CA GLY A 78 1.50 -1.18 12.80
C GLY A 78 1.75 -2.04 14.05
N ASN A 79 0.78 -2.08 14.96
CA ASN A 79 0.86 -2.83 16.21
C ASN A 79 0.87 -4.36 16.02
N LEU A 80 -0.02 -4.90 15.17
CA LEU A 80 -0.09 -6.34 14.91
C LEU A 80 1.19 -6.87 14.26
N SER A 81 1.75 -6.12 13.30
CA SER A 81 2.98 -6.54 12.63
C SER A 81 4.16 -6.65 13.59
N ASP A 82 4.22 -5.77 14.60
CA ASP A 82 5.30 -5.82 15.60
C ASP A 82 5.19 -7.02 16.55
N ARG A 83 3.96 -7.46 16.84
CA ARG A 83 3.68 -8.62 17.72
C ARG A 83 3.69 -9.96 16.98
N THR A 84 3.71 -9.96 15.66
CA THR A 84 3.61 -11.19 14.87
C THR A 84 4.86 -12.06 15.00
N ARG A 85 4.64 -13.36 15.20
CA ARG A 85 5.67 -14.41 15.25
C ARG A 85 5.52 -15.32 14.03
N SER A 86 6.42 -15.21 13.06
CA SER A 86 6.36 -15.99 11.82
C SER A 86 7.76 -16.43 11.37
N ARG A 87 7.82 -17.58 10.71
CA ARG A 87 9.03 -18.08 10.02
C ARG A 87 9.49 -17.16 8.89
N PHE A 88 8.59 -16.35 8.35
CA PHE A 88 8.88 -15.40 7.27
C PHE A 88 9.24 -13.99 7.78
N GLY A 89 9.39 -13.82 9.09
CA GLY A 89 9.56 -12.53 9.74
C GLY A 89 8.25 -11.95 10.26
N ARG A 90 8.32 -10.79 10.93
CA ARG A 90 7.15 -10.15 11.55
C ARG A 90 6.23 -9.47 10.53
N ARG A 91 6.81 -8.88 9.48
CA ARG A 91 6.14 -7.94 8.57
C ARG A 91 5.73 -8.56 7.25
N THR A 92 6.48 -9.51 6.72
CA THR A 92 6.25 -10.17 5.43
C THR A 92 4.83 -10.73 5.27
N PRO A 93 4.23 -11.43 6.25
CA PRO A 93 2.88 -11.97 6.10
C PRO A 93 1.82 -10.87 5.86
N TRP A 94 1.94 -9.74 6.57
CA TRP A 94 1.00 -8.64 6.46
C TRP A 94 1.10 -7.93 5.11
N ILE A 95 2.32 -7.73 4.61
CA ILE A 95 2.56 -7.18 3.27
C ILE A 95 1.91 -8.07 2.21
N PHE A 96 2.08 -9.39 2.32
CA PHE A 96 1.54 -10.35 1.36
C PHE A 96 0.00 -10.37 1.36
N TRP A 97 -0.62 -10.54 2.53
CA TRP A 97 -2.08 -10.58 2.63
C TRP A 97 -2.75 -9.25 2.30
N GLY A 98 -2.13 -8.14 2.68
CA GLY A 98 -2.61 -6.80 2.30
C GLY A 98 -2.60 -6.59 0.79
N ALA A 99 -1.54 -7.05 0.11
CA ALA A 99 -1.47 -6.99 -1.35
C ALA A 99 -2.56 -7.84 -2.02
N ILE A 100 -2.80 -9.06 -1.55
CA ILE A 100 -3.88 -9.93 -2.07
C ILE A 100 -5.25 -9.27 -1.86
N LEU A 101 -5.51 -8.73 -0.66
CA LEU A 101 -6.78 -8.09 -0.36
C LEU A 101 -7.04 -6.89 -1.28
N ALA A 102 -6.02 -6.08 -1.56
CA ALA A 102 -6.12 -4.96 -2.50
C ALA A 102 -6.43 -5.43 -3.94
N VAL A 103 -5.77 -6.49 -4.42
CA VAL A 103 -6.04 -7.08 -5.75
C VAL A 103 -7.50 -7.51 -5.87
N VAL A 104 -7.97 -8.32 -4.91
CA VAL A 104 -9.32 -8.90 -4.94
C VAL A 104 -10.38 -7.80 -4.86
N THR A 105 -10.22 -6.86 -3.95
CA THR A 105 -11.22 -5.78 -3.77
C THR A 105 -11.29 -4.84 -4.95
N LEU A 106 -10.16 -4.51 -5.59
CA LEU A 106 -10.18 -3.67 -6.79
C LEU A 106 -10.83 -4.38 -7.99
N PHE A 107 -10.58 -5.68 -8.15
CA PHE A 107 -11.29 -6.45 -9.17
C PHE A 107 -12.81 -6.47 -8.89
N LEU A 108 -13.23 -6.66 -7.64
CA LEU A 108 -14.64 -6.66 -7.27
C LEU A 108 -15.30 -5.30 -7.55
N ILE A 109 -14.63 -4.18 -7.29
CA ILE A 109 -15.16 -2.84 -7.59
C ILE A 109 -15.47 -2.70 -9.07
N GLY A 110 -14.63 -3.24 -9.94
CA GLY A 110 -14.81 -3.13 -11.39
C GLY A 110 -16.02 -3.88 -11.95
N ILE A 111 -16.62 -4.80 -11.19
CA ILE A 111 -17.77 -5.63 -11.61
C ILE A 111 -19.04 -5.35 -10.81
N VAL A 112 -19.02 -4.42 -9.85
CA VAL A 112 -20.16 -4.09 -8.99
C VAL A 112 -20.83 -2.81 -9.47
N ASP A 113 -22.14 -2.87 -9.69
CA ASP A 113 -22.97 -1.75 -10.15
C ASP A 113 -23.79 -1.08 -9.03
N ASN A 114 -23.41 -1.29 -7.78
CA ASN A 114 -24.08 -0.66 -6.62
C ASN A 114 -23.12 0.30 -5.93
N ALA A 115 -23.43 1.60 -5.97
CA ALA A 115 -22.58 2.66 -5.45
C ALA A 115 -22.24 2.51 -3.96
N TRP A 116 -23.21 2.11 -3.11
CA TRP A 116 -22.97 1.93 -1.69
C TRP A 116 -22.12 0.69 -1.38
N LEU A 117 -22.30 -0.37 -2.16
CA LEU A 117 -21.45 -1.55 -2.05
C LEU A 117 -20.01 -1.24 -2.47
N ILE A 118 -19.83 -0.39 -3.48
CA ILE A 118 -18.51 0.12 -3.88
C ILE A 118 -17.84 0.88 -2.73
N VAL A 119 -18.57 1.73 -2.00
CA VAL A 119 -18.05 2.43 -0.81
C VAL A 119 -17.47 1.42 0.19
N ILE A 120 -18.23 0.37 0.51
CA ILE A 120 -17.81 -0.66 1.47
C ILE A 120 -16.58 -1.40 0.96
N ILE A 121 -16.59 -1.88 -0.30
CA ILE A 121 -15.47 -2.63 -0.88
C ILE A 121 -14.23 -1.76 -0.96
N TYR A 122 -14.38 -0.47 -1.27
CA TYR A 122 -13.23 0.43 -1.33
C TYR A 122 -12.65 0.74 0.06
N CYS A 123 -13.47 0.79 1.10
CA CYS A 123 -12.99 0.84 2.49
C CYS A 123 -12.16 -0.41 2.83
N VAL A 124 -12.61 -1.59 2.42
CA VAL A 124 -11.87 -2.86 2.60
C VAL A 124 -10.57 -2.84 1.78
N CYS A 125 -10.59 -2.28 0.57
CA CYS A 125 -9.40 -2.08 -0.24
C CYS A 125 -8.37 -1.18 0.47
N MET A 126 -8.80 -0.05 1.01
CA MET A 126 -7.94 0.86 1.76
C MET A 126 -7.40 0.22 3.04
N PHE A 127 -8.21 -0.61 3.69
CA PHE A 127 -7.77 -1.40 4.83
C PHE A 127 -6.66 -2.39 4.44
N GLY A 128 -6.83 -3.11 3.32
CA GLY A 128 -5.81 -3.99 2.75
C GLY A 128 -4.54 -3.27 2.34
N LEU A 129 -4.67 -2.11 1.69
CA LEU A 129 -3.54 -1.28 1.30
C LEU A 129 -2.72 -0.84 2.51
N ASN A 130 -3.38 -0.37 3.58
CA ASN A 130 -2.69 0.05 4.80
C ASN A 130 -2.13 -1.15 5.59
N MET A 131 -2.78 -2.32 5.52
CA MET A 131 -2.24 -3.59 6.03
C MET A 131 -0.89 -3.94 5.36
N MET A 132 -0.72 -3.60 4.07
CA MET A 132 0.55 -3.74 3.35
C MET A 132 1.53 -2.62 3.71
N LEU A 133 1.08 -1.35 3.70
CA LEU A 133 1.97 -0.19 3.79
C LEU A 133 2.48 0.10 5.21
N ALA A 134 1.68 -0.14 6.26
CA ALA A 134 2.11 0.12 7.62
C ALA A 134 3.38 -0.69 8.00
N PRO A 135 3.46 -2.02 7.73
CA PRO A 135 4.69 -2.78 7.90
C PRO A 135 5.84 -2.32 7.00
N VAL A 136 5.56 -1.85 5.77
CA VAL A 136 6.57 -1.31 4.85
C VAL A 136 7.24 -0.08 5.46
N ILE A 137 6.44 0.88 5.92
CA ILE A 137 6.94 2.12 6.54
C ILE A 137 7.69 1.82 7.84
N ALA A 138 7.17 0.91 8.67
CA ALA A 138 7.83 0.52 9.91
C ALA A 138 9.18 -0.19 9.67
N THR A 139 9.39 -0.83 8.52
CA THR A 139 10.70 -1.39 8.13
C THR A 139 11.78 -0.30 7.99
N LEU A 140 11.39 0.93 7.62
CA LEU A 140 12.31 2.07 7.52
C LEU A 140 12.96 2.39 8.88
N SER A 141 12.19 2.34 9.95
CA SER A 141 12.69 2.61 11.31
C SER A 141 13.46 1.45 11.92
N ASP A 142 13.13 0.21 11.54
CA ASP A 142 13.65 -1.00 12.19
C ASP A 142 14.87 -1.61 11.52
N ARG A 143 14.98 -1.47 10.20
CA ARG A 143 15.98 -2.19 9.40
C ARG A 143 16.92 -1.29 8.61
N VAL A 144 16.68 0.03 8.61
CA VAL A 144 17.47 1.01 7.89
C VAL A 144 18.30 1.83 8.87
N PRO A 145 19.63 1.97 8.65
CA PRO A 145 20.49 2.84 9.44
C PRO A 145 20.00 4.29 9.45
N ASP A 146 20.21 5.00 10.54
CA ASP A 146 19.69 6.37 10.72
C ASP A 146 20.23 7.34 9.66
N ASP A 147 21.48 7.18 9.24
CA ASP A 147 22.14 7.97 8.19
C ASP A 147 21.48 7.84 6.81
N MET A 148 20.72 6.78 6.58
CA MET A 148 20.07 6.50 5.29
C MET A 148 18.55 6.73 5.28
N ARG A 149 17.91 6.91 6.44
CA ARG A 149 16.43 7.05 6.51
C ARG A 149 15.91 8.21 5.70
N ALA A 150 16.57 9.37 5.78
CA ALA A 150 16.19 10.55 4.99
C ALA A 150 16.27 10.27 3.49
N THR A 151 17.36 9.66 3.02
CA THR A 151 17.55 9.29 1.62
C THR A 151 16.48 8.31 1.15
N MET A 152 16.19 7.26 1.92
CA MET A 152 15.17 6.26 1.55
C MET A 152 13.75 6.85 1.57
N SER A 153 13.45 7.74 2.51
CA SER A 153 12.19 8.49 2.52
C SER A 153 12.05 9.39 1.29
N ALA A 154 13.13 10.05 0.87
CA ALA A 154 13.14 10.86 -0.35
C ALA A 154 12.86 10.02 -1.60
N PHE A 155 13.48 8.83 -1.72
CA PHE A 155 13.20 7.90 -2.83
C PHE A 155 11.77 7.37 -2.78
N ASN A 156 11.23 7.08 -1.60
CA ASN A 156 9.82 6.72 -1.46
C ASN A 156 8.89 7.85 -1.92
N SER A 157 9.15 9.09 -1.51
CA SER A 157 8.36 10.26 -1.92
C SER A 157 8.47 10.54 -3.42
N ALA A 158 9.67 10.43 -4.00
CA ALA A 158 9.85 10.53 -5.44
C ALA A 158 9.08 9.43 -6.18
N GLY A 159 9.11 8.20 -5.68
CA GLY A 159 8.36 7.07 -6.22
C GLY A 159 6.84 7.32 -6.19
N THR A 160 6.29 7.85 -5.09
CA THR A 160 4.85 8.18 -5.01
C THR A 160 4.47 9.29 -5.99
N THR A 161 5.30 10.31 -6.17
CA THR A 161 5.05 11.39 -7.13
C THR A 161 5.03 10.87 -8.57
N VAL A 162 6.04 10.10 -8.95
CA VAL A 162 6.11 9.45 -10.28
C VAL A 162 4.93 8.50 -10.47
N GLY A 163 4.64 7.67 -9.47
CA GLY A 163 3.54 6.71 -9.49
C GLY A 163 2.18 7.39 -9.67
N SER A 164 1.93 8.49 -8.96
CA SER A 164 0.69 9.27 -9.09
C SER A 164 0.49 9.79 -10.51
N SER A 165 1.53 10.39 -11.10
CA SER A 165 1.49 10.90 -12.47
C SER A 165 1.25 9.79 -13.49
N LEU A 166 1.99 8.67 -13.38
CA LEU A 166 1.81 7.50 -14.25
C LEU A 166 0.42 6.91 -14.10
N GLY A 167 -0.09 6.79 -12.88
CA GLY A 167 -1.41 6.24 -12.60
C GLY A 167 -2.54 7.05 -13.24
N THR A 168 -2.47 8.37 -13.15
CA THR A 168 -3.46 9.24 -13.80
C THR A 168 -3.42 9.10 -15.31
N LEU A 169 -2.23 9.06 -15.93
CA LEU A 169 -2.08 8.87 -17.37
C LEU A 169 -2.56 7.49 -17.85
N ILE A 170 -2.24 6.44 -17.10
CA ILE A 170 -2.69 5.08 -17.41
C ILE A 170 -4.20 4.98 -17.20
N GLY A 171 -4.72 5.50 -16.09
CA GLY A 171 -6.15 5.48 -15.77
C GLY A 171 -7.01 6.13 -16.85
N ALA A 172 -6.54 7.23 -17.42
CA ALA A 172 -7.23 7.93 -18.51
C ALA A 172 -7.50 7.03 -19.73
N LYS A 173 -6.64 6.04 -20.00
CA LYS A 173 -6.84 5.08 -21.10
C LYS A 173 -7.96 4.07 -20.83
N PHE A 174 -8.34 3.89 -19.57
CA PHE A 174 -9.34 2.91 -19.15
C PHE A 174 -10.71 3.52 -18.83
N ILE A 175 -10.93 4.81 -19.08
CA ILE A 175 -12.20 5.49 -18.77
C ILE A 175 -13.40 4.78 -19.43
N THR A 176 -13.25 4.31 -20.66
CA THR A 176 -14.31 3.62 -21.42
C THR A 176 -14.36 2.11 -21.19
N ILE A 177 -13.31 1.53 -20.62
CA ILE A 177 -13.19 0.08 -20.37
C ILE A 177 -12.73 -0.15 -18.91
N GLN A 178 -13.60 0.09 -17.96
CA GLN A 178 -13.24 0.25 -16.55
C GLN A 178 -12.76 -1.06 -15.88
N ILE A 179 -13.38 -2.21 -16.21
CA ILE A 179 -13.01 -3.50 -15.60
C ILE A 179 -11.51 -3.82 -15.76
N PRO A 180 -10.94 -3.78 -16.99
CA PRO A 180 -9.49 -3.95 -17.15
C PRO A 180 -8.66 -2.89 -16.41
N GLY A 181 -9.17 -1.67 -16.25
CA GLY A 181 -8.52 -0.60 -15.51
C GLY A 181 -8.41 -0.91 -14.01
N PHE A 182 -9.50 -1.35 -13.39
CA PHE A 182 -9.50 -1.79 -11.98
C PHE A 182 -8.61 -3.03 -11.78
N ALA A 183 -8.66 -3.99 -12.71
CA ALA A 183 -7.79 -5.17 -12.67
C ALA A 183 -6.30 -4.78 -12.78
N THR A 184 -5.96 -3.86 -13.68
CA THR A 184 -4.58 -3.34 -13.83
C THR A 184 -4.11 -2.66 -12.56
N ALA A 185 -4.94 -1.82 -11.94
CA ALA A 185 -4.63 -1.17 -10.67
C ALA A 185 -4.39 -2.19 -9.55
N GLY A 186 -5.24 -3.21 -9.45
CA GLY A 186 -5.08 -4.31 -8.50
C GLY A 186 -3.76 -5.07 -8.71
N ILE A 187 -3.46 -5.45 -9.94
CA ILE A 187 -2.20 -6.13 -10.29
C ILE A 187 -0.98 -5.29 -9.89
N LEU A 188 -0.98 -3.98 -10.17
CA LEU A 188 0.12 -3.09 -9.79
C LEU A 188 0.29 -3.02 -8.27
N MET A 189 -0.80 -2.94 -7.51
CA MET A 189 -0.75 -2.98 -6.05
C MET A 189 -0.25 -4.33 -5.52
N GLY A 190 -0.70 -5.43 -6.11
CA GLY A 190 -0.22 -6.77 -5.79
C GLY A 190 1.29 -6.92 -6.05
N LEU A 191 1.75 -6.44 -7.21
CA LEU A 191 3.16 -6.43 -7.58
C LEU A 191 4.00 -5.56 -6.63
N ALA A 192 3.46 -4.47 -6.09
CA ALA A 192 4.14 -3.65 -5.09
C ALA A 192 4.49 -4.47 -3.83
N GLY A 193 3.53 -5.23 -3.31
CA GLY A 193 3.76 -6.13 -2.17
C GLY A 193 4.78 -7.22 -2.48
N ILE A 194 4.64 -7.89 -3.62
CA ILE A 194 5.57 -8.96 -4.06
C ILE A 194 6.97 -8.40 -4.28
N ALA A 195 7.10 -7.27 -4.99
CA ALA A 195 8.38 -6.61 -5.23
C ALA A 195 9.09 -6.26 -3.92
N THR A 196 8.36 -5.76 -2.93
CA THR A 196 8.91 -5.46 -1.62
C THR A 196 9.49 -6.70 -0.95
N ILE A 197 8.75 -7.82 -0.95
CA ILE A 197 9.17 -9.08 -0.32
C ILE A 197 10.41 -9.68 -1.03
N VAL A 198 10.49 -9.56 -2.36
CA VAL A 198 11.56 -10.16 -3.17
C VAL A 198 12.82 -9.29 -3.19
N VAL A 199 12.66 -7.98 -3.38
CA VAL A 199 13.78 -7.04 -3.54
C VAL A 199 14.50 -6.80 -2.21
N TRP A 200 13.76 -6.67 -1.12
CA TRP A 200 14.38 -6.42 0.19
C TRP A 200 15.19 -7.62 0.69
N PRO A 201 16.24 -7.37 1.48
CA PRO A 201 16.90 -8.45 2.21
C PRO A 201 15.90 -9.22 3.07
N ARG A 202 15.96 -10.55 3.02
CA ARG A 202 15.01 -11.42 3.76
C ARG A 202 14.96 -11.04 5.24
N GLU A 203 13.76 -10.99 5.77
CA GLU A 203 13.53 -10.83 7.20
C GLU A 203 13.90 -12.13 7.93
N LYS A 204 14.60 -12.02 9.06
CA LYS A 204 14.92 -13.19 9.89
C LYS A 204 13.64 -13.74 10.55
N SER A 205 13.61 -15.05 10.79
CA SER A 205 12.52 -15.65 11.56
C SER A 205 12.33 -14.91 12.88
N SER A 206 11.09 -14.62 13.21
CA SER A 206 10.72 -13.96 14.49
C SER A 206 10.10 -14.92 15.50
N LYS A 207 10.14 -16.23 15.23
CA LYS A 207 9.52 -17.24 16.12
C LYS A 207 10.10 -17.24 17.52
N ASP A 208 11.41 -17.06 17.63
CA ASP A 208 12.18 -17.20 18.86
C ASP A 208 12.46 -15.85 19.56
N LEU A 209 11.87 -14.75 19.07
CA LEU A 209 12.02 -13.45 19.70
C LEU A 209 11.17 -13.37 20.98
N PRO A 210 11.66 -12.67 22.05
CA PRO A 210 10.87 -12.48 23.27
C PRO A 210 9.56 -11.71 22.95
N PRO A 211 8.50 -11.91 23.76
CA PRO A 211 7.27 -11.15 23.63
C PRO A 211 7.54 -9.64 23.83
N VAL A 212 6.87 -8.80 23.03
CA VAL A 212 6.90 -7.34 23.13
C VAL A 212 5.76 -6.91 24.00
#